data_093aeb4f83fcadd359e11b115b0deb3b
#
_entry.id   093aeb4f83fcadd359e11b115b0deb3b
#
_cell.length_a   1.000
_cell.length_b   1.000
_cell.length_c   1.000
_cell.angle_alpha   90.00
_cell.angle_beta   90.00
_cell.angle_gamma   90.00
#
_symmetry.space_group_name_H-M   'P 1'
#
loop_
_entity.id
_entity.type
_entity.pdbx_description
1 polymer ?
#
loop_
_entity_poly.entity_id
_entity_poly.type
_entity_poly.pdbx_seq_one_letter_code
_entity_poly.pdbx_strand_id
1 'polypeptide(L)'
;MLEEKILNDYKEAMKSRDTLKSSVLSFLRADMLNQATAKKKNKLDDPEIVAVIKKQIKQRQDSIEQFTKGNRLEMAEKEKKESEMLKVYLPPELSAEQIKLLIEEVVVSTDSSGIKDMGRLMKELTVKIAGRADGKLVSDLVRQRLSTPS
;
A
#
# COMPACT_ATOMS: atom_id res chain seq x y z
N MET A 1 -16.87 2.78 -2.53
CA MET A 1 -16.17 3.27 -1.35
C MET A 1 -14.95 4.10 -1.70
N LEU A 2 -13.79 3.52 -1.90
CA LEU A 2 -12.62 4.29 -2.35
C LEU A 2 -12.83 4.92 -3.72
N GLU A 3 -13.42 4.21 -4.64
CA GLU A 3 -13.66 4.74 -5.98
C GLU A 3 -14.50 6.02 -5.94
N GLU A 4 -15.58 6.02 -5.18
CA GLU A 4 -16.45 7.19 -5.03
C GLU A 4 -15.72 8.34 -4.34
N LYS A 5 -14.96 8.03 -3.29
CA LYS A 5 -14.18 9.05 -2.57
C LYS A 5 -13.15 9.70 -3.48
N ILE A 6 -12.42 8.92 -4.25
CA ILE A 6 -11.41 9.42 -5.18
C ILE A 6 -12.07 10.29 -6.25
N LEU A 7 -13.20 9.85 -6.80
CA LEU A 7 -13.94 10.62 -7.80
C LEU A 7 -14.43 11.95 -7.23
N ASN A 8 -14.99 11.93 -6.03
CA ASN A 8 -15.48 13.15 -5.38
C ASN A 8 -14.35 14.12 -5.08
N ASP A 9 -13.22 13.62 -4.58
CA ASP A 9 -12.04 14.45 -4.30
C ASP A 9 -11.47 15.03 -5.59
N TYR A 10 -11.49 14.28 -6.68
CA TYR A 10 -11.07 14.77 -7.99
C TYR A 10 -11.95 15.93 -8.45
N LYS A 11 -13.26 15.78 -8.36
CA LYS A 11 -14.22 16.83 -8.72
C LYS A 11 -14.03 18.08 -7.86
N GLU A 12 -13.81 17.92 -6.56
CA GLU A 12 -13.52 19.02 -5.64
C GLU A 12 -12.24 19.75 -6.03
N ALA A 13 -11.18 19.01 -6.35
CA ALA A 13 -9.91 19.59 -6.76
C ALA A 13 -10.06 20.39 -8.05
N MET A 14 -10.86 19.90 -8.99
CA MET A 14 -11.17 20.60 -10.23
C MET A 14 -11.91 21.92 -9.95
N LYS A 15 -12.92 21.89 -9.07
CA LYS A 15 -13.71 23.06 -8.72
C LYS A 15 -12.88 24.12 -8.00
N SER A 16 -12.03 23.71 -7.08
CA SER A 16 -11.17 24.62 -6.29
C SER A 16 -9.92 25.04 -7.05
N ARG A 17 -9.72 24.54 -8.27
CA ARG A 17 -8.53 24.80 -9.10
C ARG A 17 -7.22 24.39 -8.43
N ASP A 18 -7.29 23.34 -7.63
CA ASP A 18 -6.09 22.69 -7.06
C ASP A 18 -5.47 21.79 -8.16
N THR A 19 -4.61 22.40 -8.97
CA THR A 19 -4.04 21.74 -10.15
C THR A 19 -3.16 20.56 -9.81
N LEU A 20 -2.41 20.65 -8.71
CA LEU A 20 -1.55 19.54 -8.27
C LEU A 20 -2.39 18.35 -7.87
N LYS A 21 -3.38 18.55 -7.02
CA LYS A 21 -4.26 17.47 -6.54
C LYS A 21 -5.09 16.87 -7.68
N SER A 22 -5.67 17.71 -8.55
CA SER A 22 -6.45 17.21 -9.67
C SER A 22 -5.60 16.39 -10.64
N SER A 23 -4.34 16.78 -10.86
CA SER A 23 -3.41 16.07 -11.70
C SER A 23 -3.06 14.69 -11.12
N VAL A 24 -2.76 14.63 -9.82
CA VAL A 24 -2.47 13.37 -9.12
C VAL A 24 -3.66 12.42 -9.18
N LEU A 25 -4.86 12.92 -8.90
CA LEU A 25 -6.06 12.10 -8.91
C LEU A 25 -6.48 11.69 -10.32
N SER A 26 -6.26 12.54 -11.32
CA SER A 26 -6.50 12.19 -12.72
C SER A 26 -5.60 11.02 -13.15
N PHE A 27 -4.33 11.07 -12.80
CA PHE A 27 -3.37 10.01 -13.09
C PHE A 27 -3.75 8.70 -12.37
N LEU A 28 -4.15 8.80 -11.11
CA LEU A 28 -4.61 7.64 -10.34
C LEU A 28 -5.85 7.01 -10.99
N ARG A 29 -6.83 7.81 -11.38
CA ARG A 29 -8.05 7.33 -11.99
C ARG A 29 -7.79 6.65 -13.34
N ALA A 30 -6.86 7.21 -14.13
CA ALA A 30 -6.47 6.60 -15.40
C ALA A 30 -5.85 5.21 -15.18
N ASP A 31 -4.99 5.08 -14.18
CA ASP A 31 -4.37 3.80 -13.84
C ASP A 31 -5.40 2.80 -13.31
N MET A 32 -6.35 3.26 -12.50
CA MET A 32 -7.46 2.43 -12.03
C MET A 32 -8.28 1.89 -13.21
N LEU A 33 -8.58 2.73 -14.18
CA LEU A 33 -9.31 2.32 -15.38
C LEU A 33 -8.52 1.28 -16.18
N ASN A 34 -7.22 1.50 -16.37
CA ASN A 34 -6.37 0.57 -17.07
C ASN A 34 -6.30 -0.79 -16.38
N GLN A 35 -6.22 -0.81 -15.05
CA GLN A 35 -6.19 -2.05 -14.28
C GLN A 35 -7.55 -2.78 -14.35
N ALA A 36 -8.65 -2.05 -14.28
CA ALA A 36 -9.99 -2.63 -14.40
C ALA A 36 -10.15 -3.27 -15.78
N THR A 37 -9.72 -2.59 -16.83
CA THR A 37 -9.77 -3.10 -18.20
C THR A 37 -8.93 -4.37 -18.34
N ALA A 38 -7.71 -4.38 -17.79
CA ALA A 38 -6.83 -5.54 -17.83
C ALA A 38 -7.44 -6.76 -17.13
N LYS A 39 -8.20 -6.53 -16.07
CA LYS A 39 -8.91 -7.58 -15.31
C LYS A 39 -10.30 -7.89 -15.86
N LYS A 40 -10.70 -7.24 -16.95
CA LYS A 40 -12.03 -7.38 -17.57
C LYS A 40 -13.16 -7.07 -16.60
N LYS A 41 -12.98 -6.02 -15.80
CA LYS A 41 -13.96 -5.55 -14.81
C LYS A 41 -14.41 -4.14 -15.17
N ASN A 42 -15.60 -3.76 -14.74
CA ASN A 42 -16.09 -2.39 -14.89
C ASN A 42 -15.47 -1.47 -13.85
N LYS A 43 -15.24 -1.99 -12.64
CA LYS A 43 -14.68 -1.24 -11.51
C LYS A 43 -13.75 -2.13 -10.72
N LEU A 44 -12.74 -1.50 -10.10
CA LEU A 44 -11.90 -2.17 -9.12
C LEU A 44 -12.57 -2.11 -7.74
N ASP A 45 -12.34 -3.13 -6.92
CA ASP A 45 -12.74 -3.10 -5.51
C ASP A 45 -11.69 -2.34 -4.69
N ASP A 46 -11.98 -2.08 -3.41
CA ASP A 46 -11.09 -1.32 -2.55
C ASP A 46 -9.68 -1.93 -2.44
N PRO A 47 -9.51 -3.24 -2.19
CA PRO A 47 -8.17 -3.85 -2.16
C PRO A 47 -7.40 -3.67 -3.46
N GLU A 48 -8.06 -3.76 -4.61
CA GLU A 48 -7.42 -3.55 -5.91
C GLU A 48 -6.99 -2.09 -6.08
N ILE A 49 -7.79 -1.14 -5.63
CA ILE A 49 -7.45 0.28 -5.68
C ILE A 49 -6.25 0.57 -4.75
N VAL A 50 -6.25 0.00 -3.57
CA VAL A 50 -5.11 0.11 -2.63
C VAL A 50 -3.81 -0.39 -3.29
N ALA A 51 -3.88 -1.50 -4.02
CA ALA A 51 -2.71 -2.03 -4.74
C ALA A 51 -2.21 -1.05 -5.81
N VAL A 52 -3.11 -0.41 -6.55
CA VAL A 52 -2.74 0.61 -7.56
C VAL A 52 -2.07 1.80 -6.88
N ILE A 53 -2.63 2.28 -5.78
CA ILE A 53 -2.09 3.42 -5.01
C ILE A 53 -0.68 3.10 -4.50
N LYS A 54 -0.50 1.93 -3.93
CA LYS A 54 0.81 1.50 -3.41
C LYS A 54 1.86 1.42 -4.50
N LYS A 55 1.49 0.92 -5.67
CA LYS A 55 2.40 0.87 -6.82
C LYS A 55 2.81 2.27 -7.25
N GLN A 56 1.88 3.21 -7.31
CA GLN A 56 2.19 4.60 -7.67
C GLN A 56 3.08 5.26 -6.62
N ILE A 57 2.82 5.03 -5.33
CA ILE A 57 3.65 5.56 -4.25
C ILE A 57 5.09 5.03 -4.38
N LYS A 58 5.24 3.74 -4.66
CA LYS A 58 6.57 3.15 -4.86
C LYS A 58 7.29 3.77 -6.05
N GLN A 59 6.59 3.97 -7.16
CA GLN A 59 7.16 4.63 -8.34
C GLN A 59 7.60 6.06 -8.02
N ARG A 60 6.81 6.79 -7.25
CA ARG A 60 7.15 8.14 -6.82
C ARG A 60 8.34 8.14 -5.87
N GLN A 61 8.44 7.15 -4.98
CA GLN A 61 9.59 6.99 -4.09
C GLN A 61 10.88 6.79 -4.89
N ASP A 62 10.83 5.96 -5.92
CA ASP A 62 11.97 5.76 -6.83
C ASP A 62 12.35 7.07 -7.52
N SER A 63 11.36 7.85 -7.97
CA SER A 63 11.59 9.15 -8.59
C SER A 63 12.21 10.15 -7.61
N ILE A 64 11.75 10.16 -6.35
CA ILE A 64 12.32 11.01 -5.29
C ILE A 64 13.80 10.71 -5.11
N GLU A 65 14.16 9.43 -5.05
CA GLU A 65 15.56 9.03 -4.93
C GLU A 65 16.40 9.50 -6.12
N GLN A 66 15.91 9.34 -7.34
CA GLN A 66 16.59 9.75 -8.54
C GLN A 66 16.78 11.27 -8.59
N PHE A 67 15.74 12.04 -8.29
CA PHE A 67 15.83 13.49 -8.26
C PHE A 67 16.78 13.98 -7.17
N THR A 68 16.77 13.36 -6.02
CA THR A 68 17.67 13.70 -4.90
C THR A 68 19.11 13.44 -5.30
N LYS A 69 19.40 12.29 -5.92
CA LYS A 69 20.75 11.96 -6.41
C LYS A 69 21.22 12.92 -7.49
N GLY A 70 20.30 13.38 -8.34
CA GLY A 70 20.59 14.33 -9.39
C GLY A 70 20.58 15.79 -8.95
N ASN A 71 20.47 16.04 -7.63
CA ASN A 71 20.40 17.38 -7.04
C ASN A 71 19.21 18.22 -7.59
N ARG A 72 18.12 17.56 -7.95
CA ARG A 72 16.88 18.21 -8.38
C ARG A 72 15.89 18.23 -7.24
N LEU A 73 16.19 18.98 -6.19
CA LEU A 73 15.45 18.95 -4.93
C LEU A 73 14.02 19.46 -5.04
N GLU A 74 13.76 20.42 -5.93
CA GLU A 74 12.39 20.92 -6.17
C GLU A 74 11.49 19.84 -6.74
N MET A 75 12.00 19.04 -7.67
CA MET A 75 11.24 17.95 -8.27
C MET A 75 11.02 16.83 -7.26
N ALA A 76 12.01 16.55 -6.41
CA ALA A 76 11.86 15.59 -5.33
C ALA A 76 10.77 16.01 -4.35
N GLU A 77 10.72 17.30 -3.97
CA GLU A 77 9.70 17.83 -3.09
C GLU A 77 8.28 17.74 -3.70
N LYS A 78 8.16 18.00 -4.99
CA LYS A 78 6.90 17.87 -5.70
C LYS A 78 6.39 16.42 -5.64
N GLU A 79 7.27 15.46 -5.92
CA GLU A 79 6.93 14.03 -5.85
C GLU A 79 6.52 13.62 -4.42
N LYS A 80 7.17 14.16 -3.40
CA LYS A 80 6.80 13.90 -2.01
C LYS A 80 5.39 14.39 -1.70
N LYS A 81 5.04 15.59 -2.13
CA LYS A 81 3.70 16.14 -1.95
C LYS A 81 2.65 15.29 -2.64
N GLU A 82 2.93 14.88 -3.88
CA GLU A 82 2.03 14.02 -4.63
C GLU A 82 1.85 12.66 -3.95
N SER A 83 2.93 12.10 -3.41
CA SER A 83 2.90 10.86 -2.65
C SER A 83 2.02 10.97 -1.41
N GLU A 84 2.15 12.08 -0.67
CA GLU A 84 1.32 12.33 0.53
C GLU A 84 -0.17 12.42 0.19
N MET A 85 -0.51 12.97 -0.97
CA MET A 85 -1.90 13.04 -1.44
C MET A 85 -2.49 11.65 -1.68
N LEU A 86 -1.68 10.71 -2.15
CA LEU A 86 -2.12 9.33 -2.37
C LEU A 86 -2.26 8.55 -1.07
N LYS A 87 -1.39 8.83 -0.10
CA LYS A 87 -1.38 8.09 1.18
C LYS A 87 -2.65 8.24 1.99
N VAL A 88 -3.41 9.33 1.79
CA VAL A 88 -4.67 9.53 2.53
C VAL A 88 -5.72 8.47 2.23
N TYR A 89 -5.60 7.78 1.12
CA TYR A 89 -6.53 6.71 0.72
C TYR A 89 -6.14 5.33 1.22
N LEU A 90 -4.93 5.20 1.77
CA LEU A 90 -4.49 3.91 2.28
C LEU A 90 -5.12 3.64 3.65
N PRO A 91 -5.47 2.36 3.95
CA PRO A 91 -5.89 2.02 5.30
C PRO A 91 -4.76 2.29 6.27
N PRO A 92 -5.07 2.56 7.56
CA PRO A 92 -4.04 2.77 8.56
C PRO A 92 -3.09 1.58 8.62
N GLU A 93 -1.78 1.85 8.71
CA GLU A 93 -0.79 0.81 8.84
C GLU A 93 -0.91 0.14 10.21
N LEU A 94 -0.63 -1.16 10.24
CA LEU A 94 -0.61 -1.92 11.47
C LEU A 94 0.66 -1.60 12.26
N SER A 95 0.54 -1.44 13.58
CA SER A 95 1.70 -1.32 14.46
C SER A 95 2.41 -2.67 14.61
N ALA A 96 3.66 -2.64 15.08
CA ALA A 96 4.41 -3.87 15.34
C ALA A 96 3.66 -4.79 16.31
N GLU A 97 3.03 -4.22 17.34
CA GLU A 97 2.22 -4.98 18.31
C GLU A 97 1.02 -5.65 17.65
N GLN A 98 0.32 -4.93 16.79
CA GLN A 98 -0.82 -5.48 16.06
C GLN A 98 -0.40 -6.61 15.11
N ILE A 99 0.75 -6.44 14.45
CA ILE A 99 1.30 -7.48 13.59
C ILE A 99 1.63 -8.72 14.41
N LYS A 100 2.26 -8.55 15.57
CA LYS A 100 2.60 -9.67 16.48
C LYS A 100 1.36 -10.42 16.93
N LEU A 101 0.28 -9.72 17.25
CA LEU A 101 -0.99 -10.35 17.63
C LEU A 101 -1.56 -11.19 16.48
N LEU A 102 -1.52 -10.67 15.26
CA LEU A 102 -1.97 -11.41 14.09
C LEU A 102 -1.10 -12.64 13.85
N ILE A 103 0.20 -12.53 14.04
CA ILE A 103 1.13 -13.65 13.92
C ILE A 103 0.73 -14.76 14.90
N GLU A 104 0.48 -14.42 16.17
CA GLU A 104 0.07 -15.40 17.18
C GLU A 104 -1.25 -16.10 16.80
N GLU A 105 -2.24 -15.35 16.30
CA GLU A 105 -3.49 -15.92 15.83
C GLU A 105 -3.25 -16.94 14.73
N VAL A 106 -2.41 -16.62 13.75
CA VAL A 106 -2.13 -17.50 12.63
C VAL A 106 -1.27 -18.69 13.05
N VAL A 107 -0.32 -18.49 13.98
CA VAL A 107 0.47 -19.60 14.56
C VAL A 107 -0.46 -20.62 15.20
N VAL A 108 -1.42 -20.18 15.99
CA VAL A 108 -2.39 -21.05 16.64
C VAL A 108 -3.28 -21.77 15.62
N SER A 109 -3.83 -21.02 14.66
CA SER A 109 -4.77 -21.58 13.69
C SER A 109 -4.13 -22.56 12.70
N THR A 110 -2.84 -22.39 12.40
CA THR A 110 -2.10 -23.26 11.46
C THR A 110 -1.23 -24.28 12.16
N ASP A 111 -1.18 -24.25 13.49
CA ASP A 111 -0.31 -25.14 14.30
C ASP A 111 1.15 -25.05 13.83
N SER A 112 1.62 -23.84 13.55
CA SER A 112 2.98 -23.61 13.06
C SER A 112 4.01 -23.70 14.18
N SER A 113 5.14 -24.35 13.90
CA SER A 113 6.22 -24.52 14.87
C SER A 113 7.57 -24.56 14.16
N GLY A 114 8.33 -23.47 14.23
CA GLY A 114 9.66 -23.38 13.67
C GLY A 114 9.70 -22.82 12.25
N ILE A 115 10.90 -22.54 11.78
CA ILE A 115 11.16 -21.84 10.51
C ILE A 115 10.60 -22.59 9.30
N LYS A 116 10.52 -23.91 9.37
CA LYS A 116 9.98 -24.74 8.27
C LYS A 116 8.54 -24.38 7.90
N ASP A 117 7.79 -23.81 8.83
CA ASP A 117 6.38 -23.42 8.61
C ASP A 117 6.22 -21.98 8.14
N MET A 118 7.32 -21.26 7.94
CA MET A 118 7.29 -19.84 7.58
C MET A 118 6.48 -19.57 6.31
N GLY A 119 6.64 -20.37 5.27
CA GLY A 119 5.92 -20.19 4.01
C GLY A 119 4.40 -20.26 4.20
N ARG A 120 3.92 -21.27 4.93
CA ARG A 120 2.50 -21.45 5.22
C ARG A 120 1.97 -20.31 6.09
N LEU A 121 2.71 -19.95 7.12
CA LEU A 121 2.35 -18.86 8.01
C LEU A 121 2.27 -17.54 7.27
N MET A 122 3.26 -17.22 6.43
CA MET A 122 3.28 -16.00 5.64
C MET A 122 2.09 -15.91 4.67
N LYS A 123 1.70 -17.01 4.06
CA LYS A 123 0.57 -17.06 3.13
C LYS A 123 -0.73 -16.64 3.82
N GLU A 124 -1.02 -17.23 4.98
CA GLU A 124 -2.21 -16.91 5.77
C GLU A 124 -2.16 -15.49 6.32
N LEU A 125 -0.99 -15.08 6.81
CA LEU A 125 -0.79 -13.77 7.40
C LEU A 125 -0.95 -12.66 6.37
N THR A 126 -0.47 -12.85 5.14
CA THR A 126 -0.59 -11.88 4.06
C THR A 126 -2.05 -11.54 3.77
N VAL A 127 -2.92 -12.54 3.80
CA VAL A 127 -4.36 -12.35 3.60
C VAL A 127 -4.94 -11.47 4.73
N LYS A 128 -4.59 -11.76 5.99
CA LYS A 128 -5.09 -11.01 7.14
C LYS A 128 -4.58 -9.57 7.20
N ILE A 129 -3.33 -9.37 6.82
CA ILE A 129 -2.71 -8.03 6.82
C ILE A 129 -3.28 -7.16 5.69
N ALA A 130 -3.60 -7.77 4.54
CA ALA A 130 -4.22 -7.08 3.40
C ALA A 130 -3.45 -5.80 2.99
N GLY A 131 -2.13 -5.88 2.96
CA GLY A 131 -1.28 -4.77 2.54
C GLY A 131 -1.10 -3.64 3.55
N ARG A 132 -1.53 -3.81 4.80
CA ARG A 132 -1.46 -2.79 5.85
C ARG A 132 -0.15 -2.79 6.63
N ALA A 133 0.87 -3.46 6.12
CA ALA A 133 2.19 -3.50 6.75
C ALA A 133 3.25 -3.77 5.69
N ASP A 134 4.48 -3.30 5.98
CA ASP A 134 5.63 -3.56 5.12
C ASP A 134 6.00 -5.05 5.18
N GLY A 135 6.15 -5.67 4.00
CA GLY A 135 6.46 -7.10 3.90
C GLY A 135 7.74 -7.51 4.60
N LYS A 136 8.76 -6.65 4.58
CA LYS A 136 10.03 -6.93 5.26
C LYS A 136 9.85 -6.97 6.77
N LEU A 137 9.12 -6.00 7.34
CA LEU A 137 8.84 -5.96 8.77
C LEU A 137 8.06 -7.21 9.19
N VAL A 138 7.04 -7.57 8.44
CA VAL A 138 6.23 -8.77 8.72
C VAL A 138 7.10 -10.02 8.68
N SER A 139 7.91 -10.16 7.64
CA SER A 139 8.82 -11.30 7.48
C SER A 139 9.82 -11.41 8.64
N ASP A 140 10.40 -10.29 9.06
CA ASP A 140 11.33 -10.25 10.18
C ASP A 140 10.66 -10.67 11.50
N LEU A 141 9.45 -10.17 11.75
CA LEU A 141 8.69 -10.51 12.96
C LEU A 141 8.27 -11.99 12.97
N VAL A 142 7.87 -12.53 11.81
CA VAL A 142 7.55 -13.96 11.68
C VAL A 142 8.80 -14.81 11.96
N ARG A 143 9.92 -14.44 11.38
CA ARG A 143 11.17 -15.16 11.58
C ARG A 143 11.58 -15.16 13.06
N GLN A 144 11.48 -14.02 13.73
CA GLN A 144 11.74 -13.91 15.16
C GLN A 144 10.83 -14.84 15.97
N ARG A 145 9.53 -14.84 15.67
CA ARG A 145 8.56 -15.64 16.39
C ARG A 145 8.84 -17.14 16.23
N LEU A 146 9.12 -17.58 15.01
CA LEU A 146 9.36 -19.01 14.72
C LEU A 146 10.72 -19.50 15.21
N SER A 147 11.69 -18.60 15.38
CA SER A 147 13.03 -18.92 15.92
C SER A 147 13.04 -19.00 17.44
N THR A 148 12.05 -18.45 18.12
CA THR A 148 12.00 -18.40 19.57
C THR A 148 11.37 -19.70 20.08
N PRO A 149 12.06 -20.47 20.96
CA PRO A 149 11.45 -21.64 21.59
C PRO A 149 10.25 -21.22 22.42
N SER A 150 9.15 -21.92 22.26
CA SER A 150 7.93 -21.68 23.04
C SER A 150 8.01 -22.29 24.41
#